data_48de96ae8abc945d25987f5ddd1b6a7a
#
_entry.id   48de96ae8abc945d25987f5ddd1b6a7a
#
_cell.length_a   1.000
_cell.length_b   1.000
_cell.length_c   1.000
_cell.angle_alpha   90.00
_cell.angle_beta   90.00
_cell.angle_gamma   90.00
#
_symmetry.space_group_name_H-M   'P 1'
#
loop_
_entity.id
_entity.type
_entity.pdbx_description
1 polymer ?
#
loop_
_entity_poly.entity_id
_entity_poly.type
_entity_poly.pdbx_seq_one_letter_code
_entity_poly.pdbx_strand_id
1 'polypeptide(L)'
;MLEYRAIAAKELSVELFRYFIRHQVVTDCWRRVDGKWDIQADPFIDDWSAEDYAFLVKCLKNTLATKGFIFGVFENKKLKGFVSVEGEFIGDEHQYCDLSSLHVSEDLRNRGIGRWLFVAAKQWAKQHGANKLYISAHSAVETQAFYRGLGCVDAQWLSQAHIDRAPFDCQLECLI
;
A
#
# COMPACT_ATOMS: atom_id res chain seq x y z
N MET A 1 8.32 -1.66 22.58
CA MET A 1 7.92 -2.97 22.04
C MET A 1 6.92 -2.74 20.94
N LEU A 2 7.06 -3.43 19.79
CA LEU A 2 6.11 -3.33 18.68
C LEU A 2 4.95 -4.29 18.92
N GLU A 3 3.73 -3.80 18.73
CA GLU A 3 2.49 -4.58 18.75
C GLU A 3 1.92 -4.66 17.33
N TYR A 4 1.56 -5.85 16.89
CA TYR A 4 1.03 -6.15 15.56
C TYR A 4 -0.40 -6.66 15.70
N ARG A 5 -1.39 -5.93 15.15
CA ARG A 5 -2.79 -6.31 15.28
C ARG A 5 -3.70 -5.72 14.20
N ALA A 6 -4.87 -6.30 14.02
CA ALA A 6 -5.92 -5.71 13.22
C ALA A 6 -6.39 -4.37 13.80
N ILE A 7 -6.80 -3.46 12.94
CA ILE A 7 -7.40 -2.16 13.30
C ILE A 7 -8.92 -2.29 13.15
N ALA A 8 -9.65 -2.05 14.24
CA ALA A 8 -11.10 -2.11 14.22
C ALA A 8 -11.72 -0.79 13.69
N ALA A 9 -12.91 -0.87 13.10
CA ALA A 9 -13.60 0.29 12.51
C ALA A 9 -13.76 1.46 13.49
N LYS A 10 -14.02 1.18 14.77
CA LYS A 10 -14.15 2.21 15.82
C LYS A 10 -12.87 2.98 16.14
N GLU A 11 -11.70 2.44 15.75
CA GLU A 11 -10.40 3.08 15.96
C GLU A 11 -10.04 4.04 14.83
N LEU A 12 -10.67 3.89 13.64
CA LEU A 12 -10.36 4.66 12.44
C LEU A 12 -10.83 6.11 12.60
N SER A 13 -9.88 6.97 12.89
CA SER A 13 -10.05 8.42 13.00
C SER A 13 -8.75 9.12 12.61
N VAL A 14 -8.79 10.41 12.32
CA VAL A 14 -7.57 11.20 12.04
C VAL A 14 -6.63 11.17 13.26
N GLU A 15 -7.17 11.11 14.48
CA GLU A 15 -6.37 11.02 15.72
C GLU A 15 -5.51 9.74 15.79
N LEU A 16 -5.94 8.64 15.17
CA LEU A 16 -5.14 7.41 15.08
C LEU A 16 -3.78 7.67 14.41
N PHE A 17 -3.73 8.61 13.47
CA PHE A 17 -2.55 8.95 12.69
C PHE A 17 -1.73 10.12 13.27
N ARG A 18 -2.10 10.66 14.41
CA ARG A 18 -1.46 11.83 15.02
C ARG A 18 0.07 11.74 15.13
N TYR A 19 0.60 10.54 15.34
CA TYR A 19 2.03 10.28 15.47
C TYR A 19 2.62 9.52 14.29
N PHE A 20 1.89 9.44 13.19
CA PHE A 20 2.33 8.82 11.96
C PHE A 20 3.02 9.89 11.09
N ILE A 21 4.24 9.63 10.67
CA ILE A 21 5.01 10.56 9.85
C ILE A 21 5.03 10.03 8.42
N ARG A 22 4.19 10.60 7.56
CA ARG A 22 4.20 10.33 6.14
C ARG A 22 5.01 11.41 5.44
N HIS A 23 6.29 11.19 5.41
CA HIS A 23 7.25 12.05 4.71
C HIS A 23 8.19 11.17 3.88
N GLN A 24 8.37 11.51 2.61
CA GLN A 24 9.29 10.81 1.72
C GLN A 24 9.88 11.82 0.73
N VAL A 25 11.20 11.90 0.71
CA VAL A 25 11.93 12.60 -0.34
C VAL A 25 12.16 11.61 -1.49
N VAL A 26 11.64 11.93 -2.65
CA VAL A 26 11.81 11.15 -3.88
C VAL A 26 12.72 11.94 -4.81
N THR A 27 13.74 11.30 -5.37
CA THR A 27 14.66 11.91 -6.35
C THR A 27 14.43 11.38 -7.75
N ASP A 28 14.21 10.08 -7.88
CA ASP A 28 14.13 9.38 -9.14
C ASP A 28 12.91 8.47 -9.18
N CYS A 29 12.31 8.41 -10.35
CA CYS A 29 11.12 7.59 -10.60
C CYS A 29 11.29 6.73 -11.84
N TRP A 30 10.65 5.58 -11.84
CA TRP A 30 10.46 4.78 -13.04
C TRP A 30 9.45 5.46 -13.96
N ARG A 31 9.81 5.59 -15.23
CA ARG A 31 8.95 6.12 -16.29
C ARG A 31 8.98 5.19 -17.50
N ARG A 32 7.88 5.14 -18.22
CA ARG A 32 7.80 4.36 -19.45
C ARG A 32 8.07 5.27 -20.65
N VAL A 33 9.19 5.05 -21.33
CA VAL A 33 9.63 5.82 -22.49
C VAL A 33 9.74 4.85 -23.67
N ASP A 34 9.02 5.10 -24.75
CA ASP A 34 8.99 4.23 -25.94
C ASP A 34 8.74 2.75 -25.62
N GLY A 35 7.84 2.50 -24.66
CA GLY A 35 7.47 1.16 -24.23
C GLY A 35 8.45 0.45 -23.28
N LYS A 36 9.57 1.09 -22.93
CA LYS A 36 10.59 0.56 -22.02
C LYS A 36 10.60 1.34 -20.71
N TRP A 37 10.88 0.63 -19.62
CA TRP A 37 11.08 1.25 -18.33
C TRP A 37 12.45 1.88 -18.23
N ASP A 38 12.50 3.15 -17.80
CA ASP A 38 13.72 3.93 -17.56
C ASP A 38 13.61 4.69 -16.24
N ILE A 39 14.73 4.97 -15.59
CA ILE A 39 14.80 5.77 -14.38
C ILE A 39 15.07 7.21 -14.79
N GLN A 40 14.18 8.11 -14.37
CA GLN A 40 14.30 9.54 -14.66
C GLN A 40 14.27 10.35 -13.36
N ALA A 41 15.06 11.43 -13.34
CA ALA A 41 14.99 12.39 -12.26
C ALA A 41 13.61 13.07 -12.27
N ASP A 42 12.89 12.91 -11.18
CA ASP A 42 11.58 13.52 -10.94
C ASP A 42 11.44 13.81 -9.44
N PRO A 43 12.17 14.82 -8.94
CA PRO A 43 12.27 15.08 -7.52
C PRO A 43 11.01 15.74 -6.97
N PHE A 44 10.48 15.17 -5.89
CA PHE A 44 9.39 15.75 -5.10
C PHE A 44 9.43 15.27 -3.65
N ILE A 45 8.65 15.92 -2.81
CA ILE A 45 8.42 15.50 -1.43
C ILE A 45 6.97 15.03 -1.33
N ASP A 46 6.79 13.77 -0.90
CA ASP A 46 5.49 13.20 -0.59
C ASP A 46 5.24 13.34 0.92
N ASP A 47 4.48 14.35 1.27
CA ASP A 47 4.17 14.72 2.65
C ASP A 47 2.66 14.90 2.78
N TRP A 48 2.03 14.14 3.67
CA TRP A 48 0.57 14.14 3.77
C TRP A 48 0.06 15.31 4.61
N SER A 49 -0.88 16.02 4.04
CA SER A 49 -1.65 17.07 4.71
C SER A 49 -2.72 16.50 5.65
N ALA A 50 -3.38 17.37 6.40
CA ALA A 50 -4.53 16.99 7.22
C ALA A 50 -5.68 16.45 6.37
N GLU A 51 -5.88 16.99 5.18
CA GLU A 51 -6.88 16.58 4.21
C GLU A 51 -6.58 15.17 3.66
N ASP A 52 -5.31 14.86 3.40
CA ASP A 52 -4.88 13.52 2.96
C ASP A 52 -5.18 12.46 4.02
N TYR A 53 -4.90 12.76 5.30
CA TYR A 53 -5.25 11.86 6.40
C TYR A 53 -6.77 11.70 6.56
N ALA A 54 -7.54 12.76 6.40
CA ALA A 54 -9.00 12.68 6.46
C ALA A 54 -9.56 11.81 5.32
N PHE A 55 -9.03 11.97 4.12
CA PHE A 55 -9.38 11.14 2.97
C PHE A 55 -8.99 9.67 3.18
N LEU A 56 -7.77 9.42 3.64
CA LEU A 56 -7.31 8.07 3.98
C LEU A 56 -8.24 7.37 4.97
N VAL A 57 -8.61 8.05 6.06
CA VAL A 57 -9.53 7.50 7.07
C VAL A 57 -10.88 7.12 6.46
N LYS A 58 -11.40 7.94 5.54
CA LYS A 58 -12.63 7.62 4.81
C LYS A 58 -12.46 6.36 3.96
N CYS A 59 -11.35 6.23 3.23
CA CYS A 59 -11.05 5.04 2.43
C CYS A 59 -10.94 3.80 3.30
N LEU A 60 -10.19 3.86 4.40
CA LEU A 60 -10.02 2.73 5.32
C LEU A 60 -11.35 2.29 5.97
N LYS A 61 -12.23 3.22 6.31
CA LYS A 61 -13.58 2.89 6.79
C LYS A 61 -14.37 2.14 5.72
N ASN A 62 -14.28 2.57 4.46
CA ASN A 62 -14.92 1.86 3.35
C ASN A 62 -14.34 0.46 3.16
N THR A 63 -13.01 0.30 3.23
CA THR A 63 -12.35 -1.01 3.17
C THR A 63 -12.96 -2.00 4.18
N LEU A 64 -13.12 -1.59 5.45
CA LEU A 64 -13.75 -2.46 6.46
C LEU A 64 -15.25 -2.67 6.21
N ALA A 65 -15.98 -1.66 5.75
CA ALA A 65 -17.41 -1.78 5.43
C ALA A 65 -17.67 -2.77 4.28
N THR A 66 -16.73 -2.88 3.34
CA THR A 66 -16.76 -3.84 2.23
C THR A 66 -16.03 -5.15 2.54
N LYS A 67 -15.87 -5.49 3.82
CA LYS A 67 -15.25 -6.73 4.32
C LYS A 67 -13.76 -6.89 3.98
N GLY A 68 -13.07 -5.79 3.75
CA GLY A 68 -11.63 -5.77 3.60
C GLY A 68 -10.90 -5.90 4.94
N PHE A 69 -9.59 -5.74 4.89
CA PHE A 69 -8.69 -5.98 5.99
C PHE A 69 -7.77 -4.79 6.23
N ILE A 70 -7.60 -4.43 7.50
CA ILE A 70 -6.61 -3.44 7.91
C ILE A 70 -5.80 -4.00 9.06
N PHE A 71 -4.48 -3.98 8.92
CA PHE A 71 -3.55 -4.43 9.93
C PHE A 71 -2.55 -3.33 10.26
N GLY A 72 -2.30 -3.14 11.55
CA GLY A 72 -1.46 -2.07 12.04
C GLY A 72 -0.29 -2.55 12.89
N VAL A 73 0.77 -1.75 12.89
CA VAL A 73 1.93 -1.88 13.77
C VAL A 73 1.98 -0.68 14.70
N PHE A 74 2.02 -0.93 15.97
CA PHE A 74 1.99 0.09 17.01
C PHE A 74 3.27 0.06 17.85
N GLU A 75 3.81 1.23 18.15
CA GLU A 75 4.86 1.41 19.14
C GLU A 75 4.33 2.32 20.26
N ASN A 76 4.33 1.83 21.49
CA ASN A 76 3.79 2.59 22.64
C ASN A 76 2.37 3.12 22.37
N LYS A 77 1.49 2.26 21.82
CA LYS A 77 0.09 2.57 21.43
C LYS A 77 -0.06 3.57 20.28
N LYS A 78 1.03 4.01 19.65
CA LYS A 78 1.03 4.92 18.50
C LYS A 78 1.12 4.12 17.21
N LEU A 79 0.25 4.38 16.24
CA LEU A 79 0.31 3.74 14.93
C LEU A 79 1.60 4.16 14.21
N LYS A 80 2.35 3.18 13.73
CA LYS A 80 3.65 3.38 13.06
C LYS A 80 3.76 2.65 11.71
N GLY A 81 2.82 1.80 11.39
CA GLY A 81 2.72 1.13 10.11
C GLY A 81 1.33 0.55 9.93
N PHE A 82 0.86 0.47 8.69
CA PHE A 82 -0.41 -0.19 8.38
C PHE A 82 -0.43 -0.69 6.95
N VAL A 83 -1.31 -1.67 6.72
CA VAL A 83 -1.65 -2.20 5.41
C VAL A 83 -3.16 -2.35 5.32
N SER A 84 -3.71 -2.09 4.15
CA SER A 84 -5.11 -2.38 3.83
C SER A 84 -5.23 -3.21 2.56
N VAL A 85 -6.17 -4.14 2.58
CA VAL A 85 -6.53 -4.99 1.44
C VAL A 85 -8.04 -4.93 1.27
N GLU A 86 -8.49 -4.67 0.05
CA GLU A 86 -9.91 -4.58 -0.26
C GLU A 86 -10.58 -5.96 -0.23
N GLY A 87 -11.84 -5.99 0.22
CA GLY A 87 -12.60 -7.23 0.35
C GLY A 87 -13.17 -7.74 -0.96
N GLU A 88 -13.34 -6.87 -1.94
CA GLU A 88 -13.84 -7.23 -3.27
C GLU A 88 -12.69 -7.70 -4.15
N PHE A 89 -12.93 -8.79 -4.89
CA PHE A 89 -11.98 -9.27 -5.88
C PHE A 89 -12.04 -8.43 -7.16
N ILE A 90 -10.87 -8.23 -7.76
CA ILE A 90 -10.73 -7.57 -9.06
C ILE A 90 -10.04 -8.50 -10.06
N GLY A 91 -10.03 -8.10 -11.34
CA GLY A 91 -9.53 -8.91 -12.44
C GLY A 91 -10.65 -9.62 -13.20
N ASP A 92 -10.38 -10.03 -14.44
CA ASP A 92 -11.38 -10.65 -15.31
C ASP A 92 -11.89 -11.99 -14.77
N GLU A 93 -11.06 -12.68 -13.99
CA GLU A 93 -11.38 -13.95 -13.33
C GLU A 93 -11.53 -13.78 -11.81
N HIS A 94 -11.68 -12.57 -11.30
CA HIS A 94 -11.73 -12.26 -9.86
C HIS A 94 -10.56 -12.88 -9.07
N GLN A 95 -9.36 -12.86 -9.66
CA GLN A 95 -8.19 -13.54 -9.11
C GLN A 95 -7.36 -12.69 -8.15
N TYR A 96 -7.60 -11.38 -8.09
CA TYR A 96 -6.83 -10.46 -7.25
C TYR A 96 -7.60 -9.94 -6.05
N CYS A 97 -6.89 -9.81 -4.91
CA CYS A 97 -7.22 -8.81 -3.89
C CYS A 97 -6.36 -7.56 -4.11
N ASP A 98 -6.97 -6.38 -4.04
CA ASP A 98 -6.28 -5.09 -4.15
C ASP A 98 -5.62 -4.72 -2.82
N LEU A 99 -4.29 -4.64 -2.81
CA LEU A 99 -3.54 -4.05 -1.70
C LEU A 99 -3.57 -2.54 -1.86
N SER A 100 -4.55 -1.89 -1.23
CA SER A 100 -4.87 -0.47 -1.43
C SER A 100 -3.96 0.49 -0.66
N SER A 101 -3.34 0.05 0.43
CA SER A 101 -2.37 0.84 1.20
C SER A 101 -1.32 -0.04 1.86
N LEU A 102 -0.07 0.41 1.86
CA LEU A 102 1.01 -0.10 2.71
C LEU A 102 1.97 1.03 3.03
N HIS A 103 1.97 1.46 4.27
CA HIS A 103 2.80 2.58 4.71
C HIS A 103 3.47 2.30 6.06
N VAL A 104 4.70 2.77 6.19
CA VAL A 104 5.46 2.76 7.45
C VAL A 104 5.87 4.19 7.75
N SER A 105 5.61 4.62 8.99
CA SER A 105 6.04 5.93 9.50
C SER A 105 7.55 6.10 9.34
N GLU A 106 7.99 7.28 8.89
CA GLU A 106 9.38 7.55 8.53
C GLU A 106 10.37 7.13 9.61
N ASP A 107 10.06 7.42 10.86
CA ASP A 107 10.88 7.14 12.04
C ASP A 107 11.10 5.63 12.33
N LEU A 108 10.31 4.75 11.69
CA LEU A 108 10.44 3.30 11.84
C LEU A 108 10.70 2.54 10.53
N ARG A 109 11.04 3.23 9.45
CA ARG A 109 11.43 2.57 8.18
C ARG A 109 12.72 1.76 8.35
N ASN A 110 12.98 0.88 7.38
CA ASN A 110 14.18 0.03 7.31
C ASN A 110 14.35 -0.97 8.48
N ARG A 111 13.27 -1.25 9.22
CA ARG A 111 13.23 -2.22 10.33
C ARG A 111 12.44 -3.50 10.01
N GLY A 112 12.19 -3.77 8.73
CA GLY A 112 11.44 -4.95 8.29
C GLY A 112 9.91 -4.86 8.46
N ILE A 113 9.38 -3.76 9.00
CA ILE A 113 7.93 -3.58 9.26
C ILE A 113 7.12 -3.69 7.96
N GLY A 114 7.55 -3.03 6.88
CA GLY A 114 6.86 -3.10 5.60
C GLY A 114 6.76 -4.53 5.05
N ARG A 115 7.84 -5.31 5.15
CA ARG A 115 7.85 -6.74 4.76
C ARG A 115 6.84 -7.52 5.58
N TRP A 116 6.80 -7.29 6.89
CA TRP A 116 5.87 -7.99 7.78
C TRP A 116 4.41 -7.67 7.45
N LEU A 117 4.08 -6.38 7.22
CA LEU A 117 2.76 -5.94 6.79
C LEU A 117 2.34 -6.57 5.44
N PHE A 118 3.28 -6.65 4.49
CA PHE A 118 3.03 -7.29 3.20
C PHE A 118 2.73 -8.80 3.35
N VAL A 119 3.46 -9.49 4.21
CA VAL A 119 3.21 -10.92 4.51
C VAL A 119 1.83 -11.10 5.15
N ALA A 120 1.44 -10.22 6.08
CA ALA A 120 0.10 -10.26 6.69
C ALA A 120 -1.01 -10.07 5.64
N ALA A 121 -0.82 -9.13 4.71
CA ALA A 121 -1.75 -8.92 3.59
C ALA A 121 -1.88 -10.16 2.69
N LYS A 122 -0.76 -10.80 2.33
CA LYS A 122 -0.76 -12.06 1.57
C LYS A 122 -1.49 -13.19 2.29
N GLN A 123 -1.23 -13.35 3.58
CA GLN A 123 -1.89 -14.39 4.38
C GLN A 123 -3.40 -14.18 4.45
N TRP A 124 -3.83 -12.94 4.68
CA TRP A 124 -5.25 -12.62 4.68
C TRP A 124 -5.89 -12.87 3.31
N ALA A 125 -5.29 -12.38 2.23
CA ALA A 125 -5.79 -12.57 0.87
C ALA A 125 -5.90 -14.05 0.50
N LYS A 126 -4.91 -14.88 0.89
CA LYS A 126 -4.94 -16.33 0.73
C LYS A 126 -6.12 -16.97 1.45
N GLN A 127 -6.33 -16.60 2.71
CA GLN A 127 -7.47 -17.11 3.50
C GLN A 127 -8.82 -16.66 2.92
N HIS A 128 -8.82 -15.53 2.20
CA HIS A 128 -9.99 -14.98 1.53
C HIS A 128 -10.25 -15.60 0.16
N GLY A 129 -9.34 -16.44 -0.34
CA GLY A 129 -9.48 -17.17 -1.60
C GLY A 129 -8.85 -16.49 -2.81
N ALA A 130 -8.08 -15.43 -2.64
CA ALA A 130 -7.35 -14.81 -3.74
C ALA A 130 -6.16 -15.65 -4.19
N ASN A 131 -5.83 -15.55 -5.47
CA ASN A 131 -4.63 -16.18 -6.05
C ASN A 131 -3.45 -15.20 -6.09
N LYS A 132 -3.72 -13.90 -6.15
CA LYS A 132 -2.73 -12.85 -6.30
C LYS A 132 -3.12 -11.60 -5.50
N LEU A 133 -2.12 -10.81 -5.10
CA LEU A 133 -2.30 -9.40 -4.76
C LEU A 133 -2.11 -8.54 -6.00
N TYR A 134 -2.95 -7.52 -6.15
CA TYR A 134 -2.77 -6.41 -7.09
C TYR A 134 -2.26 -5.19 -6.33
N ILE A 135 -1.30 -4.47 -6.88
CA ILE A 135 -0.70 -3.30 -6.25
C ILE A 135 -0.51 -2.19 -7.30
N SER A 136 -1.23 -1.07 -7.16
CA SER A 136 -0.89 0.17 -7.84
C SER A 136 0.16 0.88 -7.00
N ALA A 137 1.42 0.78 -7.40
CA ALA A 137 2.55 1.20 -6.60
C ALA A 137 3.19 2.47 -7.15
N HIS A 138 3.44 3.42 -6.27
CA HIS A 138 4.17 4.64 -6.61
C HIS A 138 5.47 4.32 -7.35
N SER A 139 5.77 5.09 -8.40
CA SER A 139 6.89 4.82 -9.31
C SER A 139 8.28 5.21 -8.77
N ALA A 140 8.38 5.75 -7.54
CA ALA A 140 9.67 6.03 -6.90
C ALA A 140 10.55 4.79 -6.87
N VAL A 141 11.84 4.96 -7.16
CA VAL A 141 12.81 3.85 -7.27
C VAL A 141 12.81 2.99 -5.99
N GLU A 142 12.76 3.62 -4.82
CA GLU A 142 12.75 2.92 -3.53
C GLU A 142 11.48 2.09 -3.33
N THR A 143 10.33 2.62 -3.74
CA THR A 143 9.04 1.92 -3.66
C THR A 143 9.04 0.69 -4.57
N GLN A 144 9.53 0.83 -5.80
CA GLN A 144 9.64 -0.28 -6.73
C GLN A 144 10.64 -1.33 -6.25
N ALA A 145 11.80 -0.91 -5.72
CA ALA A 145 12.78 -1.82 -5.13
C ALA A 145 12.19 -2.64 -3.97
N PHE A 146 11.37 -2.01 -3.13
CA PHE A 146 10.67 -2.68 -2.03
C PHE A 146 9.76 -3.81 -2.54
N TYR A 147 8.83 -3.49 -3.45
CA TYR A 147 7.89 -4.50 -3.97
C TYR A 147 8.57 -5.57 -4.82
N ARG A 148 9.54 -5.21 -5.66
CA ARG A 148 10.33 -6.18 -6.44
C ARG A 148 11.11 -7.12 -5.52
N GLY A 149 11.69 -6.60 -4.44
CA GLY A 149 12.38 -7.40 -3.42
C GLY A 149 11.46 -8.35 -2.63
N LEU A 150 10.15 -8.17 -2.71
CA LEU A 150 9.13 -9.07 -2.16
C LEU A 150 8.59 -10.09 -3.17
N GLY A 151 9.12 -10.09 -4.40
CA GLY A 151 8.70 -10.99 -5.47
C GLY A 151 7.53 -10.49 -6.30
N CYS A 152 7.19 -9.21 -6.19
CA CYS A 152 6.20 -8.61 -7.09
C CYS A 152 6.78 -8.43 -8.49
N VAL A 153 5.95 -8.64 -9.50
CA VAL A 153 6.25 -8.47 -10.92
C VAL A 153 5.24 -7.52 -11.57
N ASP A 154 5.47 -7.12 -12.81
CA ASP A 154 4.49 -6.33 -13.54
C ASP A 154 3.18 -7.12 -13.67
N ALA A 155 2.06 -6.45 -13.40
CA ALA A 155 0.75 -7.07 -13.48
C ALA A 155 0.41 -7.46 -14.93
N GLN A 156 -0.09 -8.67 -15.10
CA GLN A 156 -0.57 -9.15 -16.41
C GLN A 156 -1.91 -8.53 -16.77
N TRP A 157 -2.79 -8.38 -15.79
CA TRP A 157 -4.05 -7.67 -15.93
C TRP A 157 -3.91 -6.25 -15.40
N LEU A 158 -4.46 -5.28 -16.10
CA LEU A 158 -4.33 -3.86 -15.76
C LEU A 158 -5.68 -3.27 -15.38
N SER A 159 -5.78 -2.76 -14.17
CA SER A 159 -6.98 -2.05 -13.70
C SER A 159 -7.03 -0.64 -14.28
N GLN A 160 -7.96 -0.40 -15.19
CA GLN A 160 -8.15 0.92 -15.78
C GLN A 160 -8.46 1.98 -14.71
N ALA A 161 -9.26 1.62 -13.71
CA ALA A 161 -9.60 2.53 -12.62
C ALA A 161 -8.38 2.99 -11.80
N HIS A 162 -7.38 2.10 -11.61
CA HIS A 162 -6.13 2.47 -10.94
C HIS A 162 -5.27 3.37 -11.83
N ILE A 163 -5.17 3.04 -13.12
CA ILE A 163 -4.40 3.83 -14.10
C ILE A 163 -4.97 5.24 -14.24
N ASP A 164 -6.29 5.38 -14.32
CA ASP A 164 -6.95 6.69 -14.45
C ASP A 164 -6.72 7.56 -13.19
N ARG A 165 -6.69 6.93 -12.02
CA ARG A 165 -6.47 7.63 -10.74
C ARG A 165 -5.00 8.02 -10.54
N ALA A 166 -4.08 7.15 -10.92
CA ALA A 166 -2.63 7.32 -10.72
C ALA A 166 -1.84 6.85 -11.95
N PRO A 167 -1.80 7.65 -13.03
CA PRO A 167 -1.27 7.23 -14.33
C PRO A 167 0.23 6.95 -14.33
N PHE A 168 0.96 7.44 -13.33
CA PHE A 168 2.40 7.19 -13.19
C PHE A 168 2.73 6.02 -12.27
N ASP A 169 1.74 5.42 -11.60
CA ASP A 169 1.96 4.25 -10.78
C ASP A 169 2.35 3.03 -11.63
N CYS A 170 3.25 2.22 -11.07
CA CYS A 170 3.55 0.92 -11.63
C CYS A 170 2.51 -0.09 -11.15
N GLN A 171 1.86 -0.76 -12.11
CA GLN A 171 0.87 -1.78 -11.81
C GLN A 171 1.58 -3.11 -11.60
N LEU A 172 1.52 -3.64 -10.38
CA LEU A 172 2.23 -4.84 -9.96
C LEU A 172 1.28 -5.95 -9.52
N GLU A 173 1.77 -7.17 -9.59
CA GLU A 173 1.11 -8.33 -9.00
C GLU A 173 2.09 -9.18 -8.19
N CYS A 174 1.58 -9.89 -7.21
CA CYS A 174 2.34 -10.86 -6.43
C CYS A 174 1.51 -12.13 -6.25
N LEU A 175 2.07 -13.29 -6.59
CA LEU A 175 1.45 -14.59 -6.29
C LEU A 175 1.34 -14.80 -4.77
N ILE A 176 0.25 -15.41 -4.34
CA ILE A 176 -0.03 -15.74 -2.95
C ILE A 176 0.37 -17.17 -2.62
#